data_4bd2b32f3bbd5c10512f1a014c4cb4f2
#
_entry.id   4bd2b32f3bbd5c10512f1a014c4cb4f2
#
_cell.length_a   1.000
_cell.length_b   1.000
_cell.length_c   1.000
_cell.angle_alpha   90.00
_cell.angle_beta   90.00
_cell.angle_gamma   90.00
#
_symmetry.space_group_name_H-M   'P 1'
#
loop_
_entity.id
_entity.type
_entity.pdbx_description
1 polymer ?
#
loop_
_entity_poly.entity_id
_entity_poly.type
_entity_poly.pdbx_seq_one_letter_code
_entity_poly.pdbx_strand_id
1 'polypeptide(L)'
;VLVVTGTGTGVGKTAVTAALAALARAEGRRVAVLKPAQTGVAPDEPGDIDEVTRLAGDVTARELRRYPDPLAPDVAARRSGIAPVGPAEAAGAASELAETHDLVLVEGAGGLLVRFDADGATLADVAWSLSAPLLVVAEAGLGTLNATALTAEVATARGLNVLGVVIGSWPARPDLAARCNVSDLPVAAGSPLLGALAEGAGALDPDAFLEAARAGLSPWFGGDFDAERFEKGLNTQS
;
A
#
# COMPACT_ATOMS: atom_id res chain seq x y z
N VAL A 1 -5.29 -11.77 -5.52
CA VAL A 1 -4.13 -11.13 -4.89
C VAL A 1 -4.02 -9.71 -5.40
N LEU A 2 -3.72 -8.75 -4.54
CA LEU A 2 -3.42 -7.35 -4.86
C LEU A 2 -2.10 -6.96 -4.18
N VAL A 3 -1.17 -6.39 -4.93
CA VAL A 3 0.11 -5.93 -4.38
C VAL A 3 0.02 -4.42 -4.10
N VAL A 4 0.27 -4.03 -2.84
CA VAL A 4 0.29 -2.64 -2.40
C VAL A 4 1.73 -2.14 -2.35
N THR A 5 2.07 -1.25 -3.26
CA THR A 5 3.37 -0.58 -3.30
C THR A 5 3.23 0.90 -2.94
N GLY A 6 4.34 1.58 -2.75
CA GLY A 6 4.34 3.03 -2.55
C GLY A 6 5.32 3.71 -3.47
N THR A 7 5.17 5.03 -3.62
CA THR A 7 6.17 5.88 -4.26
C THR A 7 7.41 6.08 -3.36
N GLY A 8 7.31 5.69 -2.08
CA GLY A 8 8.37 5.80 -1.08
C GLY A 8 8.01 5.16 0.25
N THR A 9 8.81 5.47 1.28
CA THR A 9 8.56 5.10 2.68
C THR A 9 7.72 6.18 3.34
N GLY A 10 6.79 5.80 4.24
CA GLY A 10 5.96 6.77 4.97
C GLY A 10 4.76 7.32 4.20
N VAL A 11 4.53 6.87 2.96
CA VAL A 11 3.43 7.35 2.10
C VAL A 11 2.03 6.85 2.50
N GLY A 12 1.91 6.06 3.58
CA GLY A 12 0.62 5.56 4.08
C GLY A 12 0.21 4.17 3.59
N LYS A 13 1.15 3.34 3.09
CA LYS A 13 0.83 1.97 2.62
C LYS A 13 0.04 1.16 3.63
N THR A 14 0.50 1.10 4.86
CA THR A 14 -0.11 0.29 5.93
C THR A 14 -1.54 0.72 6.22
N ALA A 15 -1.81 2.04 6.26
CA ALA A 15 -3.17 2.56 6.42
C ALA A 15 -4.06 2.18 5.22
N VAL A 16 -3.55 2.27 3.98
CA VAL A 16 -4.28 1.86 2.77
C VAL A 16 -4.53 0.35 2.76
N THR A 17 -3.52 -0.46 3.12
CA THR A 17 -3.67 -1.93 3.25
C THR A 17 -4.75 -2.28 4.28
N ALA A 18 -4.73 -1.62 5.45
CA ALA A 18 -5.75 -1.78 6.48
C ALA A 18 -7.14 -1.37 5.99
N ALA A 19 -7.26 -0.24 5.26
CA ALA A 19 -8.54 0.23 4.72
C ALA A 19 -9.14 -0.75 3.71
N LEU A 20 -8.32 -1.28 2.79
CA LEU A 20 -8.73 -2.33 1.86
C LEU A 20 -9.20 -3.59 2.60
N ALA A 21 -8.46 -4.00 3.63
CA ALA A 21 -8.80 -5.15 4.44
C ALA A 21 -10.11 -4.95 5.22
N ALA A 22 -10.29 -3.78 5.85
CA ALA A 22 -11.50 -3.45 6.62
C ALA A 22 -12.75 -3.45 5.73
N LEU A 23 -12.69 -2.83 4.54
CA LEU A 23 -13.80 -2.81 3.59
C LEU A 23 -14.15 -4.21 3.09
N ALA A 24 -13.16 -4.99 2.68
CA ALA A 24 -13.39 -6.35 2.20
C ALA A 24 -14.01 -7.25 3.29
N ARG A 25 -13.56 -7.09 4.55
CA ARG A 25 -14.16 -7.80 5.69
C ARG A 25 -15.60 -7.37 5.97
N ALA A 26 -15.88 -6.08 5.86
CA ALA A 26 -17.26 -5.56 6.02
C ALA A 26 -18.22 -6.15 4.97
N GLU A 27 -17.71 -6.58 3.81
CA GLU A 27 -18.42 -7.34 2.78
C GLU A 27 -18.48 -8.87 3.06
N GLY A 28 -17.97 -9.32 4.20
CA GLY A 28 -17.95 -10.74 4.58
C GLY A 28 -16.84 -11.57 3.92
N ARG A 29 -15.84 -10.93 3.29
CA ARG A 29 -14.72 -11.62 2.65
C ARG A 29 -13.69 -12.09 3.68
N ARG A 30 -13.08 -13.24 3.43
CA ARG A 30 -11.90 -13.71 4.17
C ARG A 30 -10.68 -13.01 3.60
N VAL A 31 -9.96 -12.26 4.45
CA VAL A 31 -8.84 -11.42 4.04
C VAL A 31 -7.55 -11.90 4.68
N ALA A 32 -6.49 -12.02 3.86
CA ALA A 32 -5.13 -12.20 4.34
C ALA A 32 -4.25 -11.00 3.95
N VAL A 33 -3.30 -10.68 4.82
CA VAL A 33 -2.28 -9.64 4.58
C VAL A 33 -0.91 -10.28 4.74
N LEU A 34 -0.08 -10.16 3.72
CA LEU A 34 1.29 -10.64 3.69
C LEU A 34 2.25 -9.44 3.67
N LYS A 35 3.15 -9.42 4.63
CA LYS A 35 4.31 -8.51 4.68
C LYS A 35 5.57 -9.33 4.41
N PRO A 36 6.15 -9.32 3.20
CA PRO A 36 7.36 -10.10 2.91
C PRO A 36 8.54 -9.70 3.79
N ALA A 37 8.72 -8.40 4.01
CA ALA A 37 9.80 -7.87 4.84
C ALA A 37 9.31 -6.70 5.70
N GLN A 38 9.43 -6.83 7.02
CA GLN A 38 9.31 -5.75 7.99
C GLN A 38 10.69 -5.24 8.34
N THR A 39 10.90 -3.93 8.32
CA THR A 39 12.18 -3.30 8.69
C THR A 39 11.97 -2.20 9.73
N GLY A 40 12.98 -1.94 10.56
CA GLY A 40 12.96 -0.87 11.56
C GLY A 40 12.10 -1.16 12.79
N VAL A 41 11.83 -2.45 13.06
CA VAL A 41 10.98 -2.88 14.19
C VAL A 41 11.68 -4.02 14.91
N ALA A 42 11.83 -3.89 16.22
CA ALA A 42 12.40 -4.95 17.05
C ALA A 42 11.48 -6.20 17.09
N PRO A 43 11.99 -7.39 17.46
CA PRO A 43 11.19 -8.63 17.47
C PRO A 43 9.88 -8.54 18.28
N ASP A 44 9.92 -7.81 19.38
CA ASP A 44 8.79 -7.70 20.33
C ASP A 44 7.96 -6.41 20.15
N GLU A 45 8.26 -5.60 19.13
CA GLU A 45 7.52 -4.39 18.82
C GLU A 45 6.46 -4.64 17.75
N PRO A 46 5.30 -3.96 17.80
CA PRO A 46 4.29 -4.08 16.76
C PRO A 46 4.80 -3.56 15.41
N GLY A 47 4.57 -4.33 14.35
CA GLY A 47 4.92 -3.97 12.97
C GLY A 47 3.69 -3.57 12.14
N ASP A 48 3.89 -3.47 10.83
CA ASP A 48 2.83 -3.04 9.90
C ASP A 48 1.62 -3.99 9.91
N ILE A 49 1.84 -5.31 10.02
CA ILE A 49 0.74 -6.29 10.07
C ILE A 49 -0.05 -6.23 11.37
N ASP A 50 0.59 -5.85 12.49
CA ASP A 50 -0.09 -5.65 13.77
C ASP A 50 -1.00 -4.43 13.68
N GLU A 51 -0.54 -3.37 13.02
CA GLU A 51 -1.32 -2.17 12.78
C GLU A 51 -2.51 -2.45 11.83
N VAL A 52 -2.31 -3.23 10.77
CA VAL A 52 -3.41 -3.67 9.91
C VAL A 52 -4.44 -4.47 10.70
N THR A 53 -4.01 -5.40 11.54
CA THR A 53 -4.90 -6.21 12.38
C THR A 53 -5.66 -5.34 13.39
N ARG A 54 -4.99 -4.36 14.00
CA ARG A 54 -5.63 -3.42 14.92
C ARG A 54 -6.74 -2.62 14.26
N LEU A 55 -6.51 -2.14 13.03
CA LEU A 55 -7.45 -1.28 12.30
C LEU A 55 -8.55 -2.07 11.58
N ALA A 56 -8.20 -3.17 10.92
CA ALA A 56 -9.12 -3.95 10.13
C ALA A 56 -9.80 -5.08 10.90
N GLY A 57 -9.31 -5.44 12.09
CA GLY A 57 -9.83 -6.52 12.91
C GLY A 57 -9.35 -7.90 12.45
N ASP A 58 -10.22 -8.91 12.45
CA ASP A 58 -9.88 -10.31 12.20
C ASP A 58 -9.43 -10.56 10.74
N VAL A 59 -8.14 -10.38 10.47
CA VAL A 59 -7.47 -10.71 9.21
C VAL A 59 -6.38 -11.75 9.47
N THR A 60 -6.13 -12.63 8.50
CA THR A 60 -4.96 -13.50 8.56
C THR A 60 -3.71 -12.68 8.21
N ALA A 61 -2.88 -12.39 9.22
CA ALA A 61 -1.65 -11.63 9.06
C ALA A 61 -0.45 -12.58 8.99
N ARG A 62 0.43 -12.39 7.99
CA ARG A 62 1.67 -13.16 7.81
C ARG A 62 2.84 -12.24 7.48
N GLU A 63 3.89 -12.33 8.30
CA GLU A 63 5.17 -11.67 8.07
C GLU A 63 6.23 -12.75 7.78
N LEU A 64 7.04 -12.59 6.73
CA LEU A 64 8.05 -13.61 6.41
C LEU A 64 9.37 -13.33 7.09
N ARG A 65 9.78 -12.05 7.11
CA ARG A 65 11.04 -11.62 7.75
C ARG A 65 10.87 -10.31 8.47
N ARG A 66 11.54 -10.21 9.64
CA ARG A 66 11.60 -9.00 10.44
C ARG A 66 13.05 -8.62 10.68
N TYR A 67 13.38 -7.38 10.38
CA TYR A 67 14.72 -6.83 10.55
C TYR A 67 14.69 -5.62 11.48
N PRO A 68 15.55 -5.56 12.51
CA PRO A 68 15.52 -4.48 13.51
C PRO A 68 15.96 -3.13 12.94
N ASP A 69 16.85 -3.11 11.94
CA ASP A 69 17.36 -1.87 11.38
C ASP A 69 16.36 -1.21 10.41
N PRO A 70 16.12 0.13 10.49
CA PRO A 70 15.22 0.88 9.60
C PRO A 70 15.90 1.19 8.26
N LEU A 71 16.17 0.14 7.50
CA LEU A 71 16.89 0.18 6.24
C LEU A 71 16.11 -0.58 5.15
N ALA A 72 16.59 -0.51 3.90
CA ALA A 72 16.08 -1.38 2.84
C ALA A 72 16.28 -2.86 3.25
N PRO A 73 15.34 -3.77 2.94
CA PRO A 73 15.37 -5.15 3.39
C PRO A 73 16.68 -5.88 3.12
N ASP A 74 17.28 -5.72 1.93
CA ASP A 74 18.57 -6.31 1.58
C ASP A 74 19.73 -5.84 2.48
N VAL A 75 19.72 -4.54 2.81
CA VAL A 75 20.73 -3.94 3.70
C VAL A 75 20.51 -4.39 5.14
N ALA A 76 19.27 -4.38 5.59
CA ALA A 76 18.89 -4.81 6.94
C ALA A 76 19.19 -6.30 7.15
N ALA A 77 18.92 -7.15 6.17
CA ALA A 77 19.27 -8.58 6.19
C ALA A 77 20.79 -8.80 6.34
N ARG A 78 21.59 -8.15 5.49
CA ARG A 78 23.06 -8.26 5.58
C ARG A 78 23.62 -7.79 6.92
N ARG A 79 23.06 -6.72 7.50
CA ARG A 79 23.52 -6.17 8.78
C ARG A 79 23.13 -7.03 9.97
N SER A 80 21.90 -7.57 9.96
CA SER A 80 21.41 -8.41 11.06
C SER A 80 21.87 -9.86 10.99
N GLY A 81 22.37 -10.32 9.83
CA GLY A 81 22.66 -11.75 9.60
C GLY A 81 21.39 -12.62 9.45
N ILE A 82 20.21 -12.01 9.39
CA ILE A 82 18.95 -12.70 9.12
C ILE A 82 18.86 -12.95 7.61
N ALA A 83 18.43 -14.15 7.22
CA ALA A 83 18.29 -14.49 5.81
C ALA A 83 17.34 -13.50 5.07
N PRO A 84 17.69 -13.07 3.85
CA PRO A 84 16.79 -12.24 3.04
C PRO A 84 15.55 -13.01 2.63
N VAL A 85 14.47 -12.29 2.28
CA VAL A 85 13.29 -12.87 1.67
C VAL A 85 13.45 -12.87 0.15
N GLY A 86 13.27 -14.04 -0.48
CA GLY A 86 13.30 -14.13 -1.94
C GLY A 86 11.91 -13.89 -2.56
N PRO A 87 11.83 -13.46 -3.84
CA PRO A 87 10.56 -13.23 -4.51
C PRO A 87 9.73 -14.50 -4.66
N ALA A 88 10.36 -15.66 -4.89
CA ALA A 88 9.66 -16.95 -4.98
C ALA A 88 9.04 -17.37 -3.63
N GLU A 89 9.70 -17.11 -2.51
CA GLU A 89 9.17 -17.35 -1.17
C GLU A 89 7.95 -16.46 -0.90
N ALA A 90 8.05 -15.17 -1.21
CA ALA A 90 6.95 -14.23 -1.03
C ALA A 90 5.75 -14.56 -1.93
N ALA A 91 6.00 -14.89 -3.19
CA ALA A 91 4.94 -15.30 -4.12
C ALA A 91 4.29 -16.64 -3.71
N GLY A 92 5.08 -17.62 -3.27
CA GLY A 92 4.57 -18.88 -2.74
C GLY A 92 3.66 -18.68 -1.53
N ALA A 93 4.10 -17.87 -0.56
CA ALA A 93 3.30 -17.55 0.62
C ALA A 93 1.98 -16.84 0.27
N ALA A 94 1.99 -15.91 -0.70
CA ALA A 94 0.78 -15.25 -1.17
C ALA A 94 -0.16 -16.23 -1.88
N SER A 95 0.37 -17.17 -2.67
CA SER A 95 -0.42 -18.20 -3.35
C SER A 95 -1.07 -19.17 -2.37
N GLU A 96 -0.34 -19.64 -1.35
CA GLU A 96 -0.90 -20.46 -0.27
C GLU A 96 -2.07 -19.76 0.45
N LEU A 97 -1.92 -18.46 0.75
CA LEU A 97 -2.99 -17.68 1.38
C LEU A 97 -4.20 -17.54 0.44
N ALA A 98 -3.98 -17.43 -0.86
CA ALA A 98 -5.05 -17.30 -1.85
C ALA A 98 -5.90 -18.57 -2.00
N GLU A 99 -5.42 -19.74 -1.59
CA GLU A 99 -6.20 -20.98 -1.59
C GLU A 99 -7.37 -20.95 -0.58
N THR A 100 -7.24 -20.16 0.48
CA THR A 100 -8.21 -20.13 1.59
C THR A 100 -8.83 -18.76 1.84
N HIS A 101 -8.38 -17.70 1.16
CA HIS A 101 -8.87 -16.33 1.35
C HIS A 101 -9.39 -15.74 0.05
N ASP A 102 -10.42 -14.90 0.17
CA ASP A 102 -11.09 -14.26 -0.95
C ASP A 102 -10.31 -13.01 -1.45
N LEU A 103 -9.47 -12.44 -0.56
CA LEU A 103 -8.54 -11.36 -0.87
C LEU A 103 -7.21 -11.58 -0.15
N VAL A 104 -6.11 -11.49 -0.88
CA VAL A 104 -4.75 -11.45 -0.32
C VAL A 104 -4.11 -10.13 -0.70
N LEU A 105 -3.70 -9.35 0.29
CA LEU A 105 -2.97 -8.10 0.13
C LEU A 105 -1.49 -8.35 0.42
N VAL A 106 -0.61 -8.03 -0.52
CA VAL A 106 0.84 -8.14 -0.33
C VAL A 106 1.42 -6.74 -0.20
N GLU A 107 1.84 -6.37 1.01
CA GLU A 107 2.37 -5.03 1.28
C GLU A 107 3.89 -4.97 1.17
N GLY A 108 4.41 -4.09 0.32
CA GLY A 108 5.84 -3.84 0.16
C GLY A 108 6.47 -3.03 1.29
N ALA A 109 7.80 -3.04 1.33
CA ALA A 109 8.62 -2.17 2.18
C ALA A 109 9.22 -1.05 1.32
N GLY A 110 8.85 0.20 1.59
CA GLY A 110 9.30 1.35 0.77
C GLY A 110 8.63 1.39 -0.61
N GLY A 111 9.41 1.70 -1.64
CA GLY A 111 8.95 1.78 -3.04
C GLY A 111 9.05 0.46 -3.80
N LEU A 112 8.53 0.45 -5.03
CA LEU A 112 8.41 -0.74 -5.88
C LEU A 112 9.74 -1.47 -6.13
N LEU A 113 10.85 -0.73 -6.27
CA LEU A 113 12.18 -1.26 -6.60
C LEU A 113 13.11 -1.37 -5.39
N VAL A 114 12.59 -1.26 -4.17
CA VAL A 114 13.40 -1.53 -2.97
C VAL A 114 13.79 -3.00 -2.97
N ARG A 115 15.11 -3.26 -2.83
CA ARG A 115 15.67 -4.61 -2.92
C ARG A 115 15.37 -5.44 -1.69
N PHE A 116 14.99 -6.68 -1.94
CA PHE A 116 14.80 -7.69 -0.90
C PHE A 116 16.08 -8.50 -0.60
N ASP A 117 16.92 -8.67 -1.61
CA ASP A 117 18.13 -9.49 -1.53
C ASP A 117 19.31 -8.90 -2.32
N ALA A 118 20.46 -9.59 -2.26
CA ALA A 118 21.68 -9.20 -2.95
C ALA A 118 21.62 -9.36 -4.49
N ASP A 119 20.72 -10.22 -4.98
CA ASP A 119 20.50 -10.45 -6.41
C ASP A 119 19.65 -9.36 -7.05
N GLY A 120 19.11 -8.47 -6.22
CA GLY A 120 18.36 -7.30 -6.65
C GLY A 120 16.87 -7.55 -6.86
N ALA A 121 16.34 -8.64 -6.30
CA ALA A 121 14.91 -8.91 -6.31
C ALA A 121 14.12 -7.84 -5.56
N THR A 122 12.93 -7.55 -6.04
CA THR A 122 12.08 -6.44 -5.58
C THR A 122 10.61 -6.89 -5.45
N LEU A 123 9.76 -6.00 -4.94
CA LEU A 123 8.32 -6.24 -4.94
C LEU A 123 7.74 -6.39 -6.36
N ALA A 124 8.35 -5.75 -7.36
CA ALA A 124 7.95 -5.91 -8.76
C ALA A 124 8.08 -7.36 -9.24
N ASP A 125 9.13 -8.07 -8.80
CA ASP A 125 9.35 -9.48 -9.16
C ASP A 125 8.32 -10.40 -8.48
N VAL A 126 7.90 -10.07 -7.26
CA VAL A 126 6.79 -10.75 -6.55
C VAL A 126 5.47 -10.55 -7.30
N ALA A 127 5.14 -9.30 -7.66
CA ALA A 127 3.93 -8.97 -8.40
C ALA A 127 3.88 -9.68 -9.77
N TRP A 128 5.01 -9.69 -10.46
CA TRP A 128 5.14 -10.39 -11.74
C TRP A 128 4.92 -11.90 -11.61
N SER A 129 5.56 -12.54 -10.62
CA SER A 129 5.41 -13.98 -10.35
C SER A 129 3.98 -14.37 -10.02
N LEU A 130 3.23 -13.48 -9.37
CA LEU A 130 1.82 -13.68 -9.02
C LEU A 130 0.85 -13.29 -10.14
N SER A 131 1.34 -12.65 -11.21
CA SER A 131 0.49 -11.95 -12.19
C SER A 131 -0.53 -11.03 -11.52
N ALA A 132 -0.14 -10.42 -10.39
CA ALA A 132 -1.01 -9.61 -9.55
C ALA A 132 -0.93 -8.13 -9.94
N PRO A 133 -2.08 -7.41 -9.95
CA PRO A 133 -2.08 -5.96 -10.15
C PRO A 133 -1.43 -5.24 -8.98
N LEU A 134 -0.92 -4.03 -9.28
CA LEU A 134 -0.36 -3.09 -8.31
C LEU A 134 -1.36 -2.01 -7.95
N LEU A 135 -1.47 -1.70 -6.67
CA LEU A 135 -2.02 -0.44 -6.19
C LEU A 135 -0.86 0.43 -5.72
N VAL A 136 -0.75 1.64 -6.27
CA VAL A 136 0.32 2.59 -5.94
C VAL A 136 -0.17 3.56 -4.87
N VAL A 137 0.49 3.59 -3.73
CA VAL A 137 0.21 4.59 -2.68
C VAL A 137 1.18 5.75 -2.84
N ALA A 138 0.63 6.96 -2.96
CA ALA A 138 1.37 8.19 -3.21
C ALA A 138 1.13 9.22 -2.10
N GLU A 139 2.04 10.19 -1.99
CA GLU A 139 1.86 11.37 -1.16
C GLU A 139 0.91 12.38 -1.85
N ALA A 140 0.33 13.31 -1.06
CA ALA A 140 -0.49 14.39 -1.61
C ALA A 140 0.35 15.56 -2.16
N GLY A 141 1.48 15.85 -1.53
CA GLY A 141 2.25 17.09 -1.68
C GLY A 141 3.17 17.17 -2.89
N LEU A 142 3.97 18.23 -2.90
CA LEU A 142 4.94 18.52 -3.96
C LEU A 142 5.96 17.37 -4.12
N GLY A 143 6.26 17.00 -5.37
CA GLY A 143 7.17 15.91 -5.72
C GLY A 143 6.47 14.59 -6.03
N THR A 144 5.21 14.42 -5.61
CA THR A 144 4.46 13.17 -5.79
C THR A 144 4.27 12.79 -7.25
N LEU A 145 4.05 13.76 -8.14
CA LEU A 145 3.84 13.49 -9.58
C LEU A 145 5.05 12.80 -10.20
N ASN A 146 6.26 13.30 -9.95
CA ASN A 146 7.48 12.68 -10.44
C ASN A 146 7.68 11.27 -9.88
N ALA A 147 7.51 11.10 -8.56
CA ALA A 147 7.67 9.80 -7.90
C ALA A 147 6.64 8.77 -8.39
N THR A 148 5.40 9.21 -8.61
CA THR A 148 4.31 8.38 -9.14
C THR A 148 4.56 8.00 -10.60
N ALA A 149 4.95 8.97 -11.45
CA ALA A 149 5.27 8.70 -12.86
C ALA A 149 6.42 7.69 -13.00
N LEU A 150 7.53 7.87 -12.24
CA LEU A 150 8.65 6.92 -12.23
C LEU A 150 8.22 5.52 -11.78
N THR A 151 7.36 5.42 -10.77
CA THR A 151 6.86 4.13 -10.28
C THR A 151 5.97 3.45 -11.32
N ALA A 152 5.05 4.19 -11.95
CA ALA A 152 4.13 3.67 -12.95
C ALA A 152 4.85 3.28 -14.25
N GLU A 153 5.80 4.11 -14.70
CA GLU A 153 6.61 3.83 -15.90
C GLU A 153 7.43 2.55 -15.73
N VAL A 154 8.09 2.39 -14.58
CA VAL A 154 8.85 1.17 -14.28
C VAL A 154 7.93 -0.05 -14.17
N ALA A 155 6.76 0.08 -13.52
CA ALA A 155 5.78 -1.00 -13.45
C ALA A 155 5.35 -1.44 -14.85
N THR A 156 4.98 -0.49 -15.70
CA THR A 156 4.58 -0.75 -17.09
C THR A 156 5.70 -1.37 -17.92
N ALA A 157 6.93 -0.86 -17.80
CA ALA A 157 8.10 -1.41 -18.51
C ALA A 157 8.42 -2.85 -18.09
N ARG A 158 8.04 -3.26 -16.89
CA ARG A 158 8.14 -4.65 -16.37
C ARG A 158 6.91 -5.51 -16.67
N GLY A 159 5.94 -5.00 -17.44
CA GLY A 159 4.71 -5.71 -17.77
C GLY A 159 3.72 -5.87 -16.62
N LEU A 160 3.83 -5.03 -15.58
CA LEU A 160 2.92 -5.04 -14.45
C LEU A 160 1.71 -4.14 -14.72
N ASN A 161 0.54 -4.56 -14.25
CA ASN A 161 -0.68 -3.78 -14.35
C ASN A 161 -0.82 -2.86 -13.13
N VAL A 162 -0.80 -1.55 -13.34
CA VAL A 162 -1.12 -0.55 -12.31
C VAL A 162 -2.63 -0.34 -12.29
N LEU A 163 -3.29 -0.85 -11.24
CA LEU A 163 -4.74 -0.76 -11.08
C LEU A 163 -5.20 0.70 -10.87
N GLY A 164 -4.41 1.46 -10.11
CA GLY A 164 -4.66 2.86 -9.81
C GLY A 164 -3.75 3.39 -8.73
N VAL A 165 -3.99 4.64 -8.35
CA VAL A 165 -3.29 5.37 -7.30
C VAL A 165 -4.22 5.67 -6.13
N VAL A 166 -3.69 5.60 -4.91
CA VAL A 166 -4.35 6.09 -3.69
C VAL A 166 -3.44 7.09 -3.00
N ILE A 167 -3.95 8.23 -2.62
CA ILE A 167 -3.25 9.15 -1.71
C ILE A 167 -3.36 8.58 -0.30
N GLY A 168 -2.23 8.15 0.26
CA GLY A 168 -2.20 7.41 1.54
C GLY A 168 -2.42 8.27 2.78
N SER A 169 -2.24 9.61 2.66
CA SER A 169 -2.53 10.57 3.72
C SER A 169 -2.89 11.92 3.10
N TRP A 170 -4.18 12.26 3.14
CA TRP A 170 -4.69 13.53 2.67
C TRP A 170 -4.70 14.54 3.81
N PRO A 171 -3.97 15.66 3.71
CA PRO A 171 -3.85 16.61 4.81
C PRO A 171 -5.16 17.34 5.11
N ALA A 172 -5.42 17.58 6.40
CA ALA A 172 -6.60 18.33 6.84
C ALA A 172 -6.67 19.76 6.27
N ARG A 173 -5.53 20.33 5.92
CA ARG A 173 -5.38 21.63 5.24
C ARG A 173 -4.47 21.46 4.04
N PRO A 174 -5.03 21.04 2.88
CA PRO A 174 -4.24 20.82 1.68
C PRO A 174 -3.68 22.14 1.14
N ASP A 175 -2.39 22.14 0.84
CA ASP A 175 -1.73 23.24 0.14
C ASP A 175 -2.11 23.28 -1.34
N LEU A 176 -1.56 24.24 -2.08
CA LEU A 176 -1.83 24.35 -3.51
C LEU A 176 -1.38 23.11 -4.28
N ALA A 177 -0.21 22.55 -3.94
CA ALA A 177 0.32 21.38 -4.63
C ALA A 177 -0.59 20.15 -4.42
N ALA A 178 -1.00 19.90 -3.18
CA ALA A 178 -1.92 18.78 -2.88
C ALA A 178 -3.24 18.91 -3.64
N ARG A 179 -3.83 20.11 -3.69
CA ARG A 179 -5.09 20.33 -4.43
C ARG A 179 -4.94 20.09 -5.94
N CYS A 180 -3.88 20.59 -6.57
CA CYS A 180 -3.62 20.37 -7.99
C CYS A 180 -3.31 18.89 -8.29
N ASN A 181 -2.60 18.20 -7.40
CA ASN A 181 -2.20 16.83 -7.60
C ASN A 181 -3.38 15.83 -7.67
N VAL A 182 -4.58 16.20 -7.21
CA VAL A 182 -5.77 15.33 -7.33
C VAL A 182 -6.10 15.05 -8.81
N SER A 183 -6.04 16.06 -9.66
CA SER A 183 -6.26 15.91 -11.12
C SER A 183 -5.01 15.42 -11.86
N ASP A 184 -3.81 15.72 -11.35
CA ASP A 184 -2.58 15.43 -12.06
C ASP A 184 -2.02 14.02 -11.79
N LEU A 185 -2.31 13.43 -10.61
CA LEU A 185 -1.88 12.07 -10.26
C LEU A 185 -2.37 10.99 -11.23
N PRO A 186 -3.65 10.96 -11.66
CA PRO A 186 -4.11 10.01 -12.67
C PRO A 186 -3.34 10.13 -13.98
N VAL A 187 -3.00 11.34 -14.40
CA VAL A 187 -2.22 11.59 -15.61
C VAL A 187 -0.79 11.08 -15.44
N ALA A 188 -0.15 11.39 -14.31
CA ALA A 188 1.20 10.96 -14.01
C ALA A 188 1.33 9.42 -13.90
N ALA A 189 0.30 8.75 -13.38
CA ALA A 189 0.26 7.31 -13.23
C ALA A 189 -0.21 6.56 -14.48
N GLY A 190 -0.90 7.23 -15.42
CA GLY A 190 -1.64 6.56 -16.50
C GLY A 190 -2.74 5.63 -15.99
N SER A 191 -3.26 5.89 -14.78
CA SER A 191 -4.21 5.04 -14.07
C SER A 191 -5.08 5.88 -13.13
N PRO A 192 -6.33 5.46 -12.79
CA PRO A 192 -7.26 6.29 -12.02
C PRO A 192 -6.79 6.56 -10.58
N LEU A 193 -7.24 7.70 -10.03
CA LEU A 193 -7.18 7.96 -8.60
C LEU A 193 -8.33 7.19 -7.92
N LEU A 194 -7.99 6.19 -7.12
CA LEU A 194 -8.92 5.26 -6.48
C LEU A 194 -9.15 5.56 -5.00
N GLY A 195 -8.59 6.64 -4.49
CA GLY A 195 -8.82 7.05 -3.12
C GLY A 195 -7.88 8.11 -2.60
N ALA A 196 -8.29 8.68 -1.46
CA ALA A 196 -7.49 9.56 -0.61
C ALA A 196 -7.92 9.35 0.85
N LEU A 197 -7.06 8.71 1.64
CA LEU A 197 -7.32 8.54 3.07
C LEU A 197 -7.01 9.82 3.84
N ALA A 198 -7.87 10.19 4.77
CA ALA A 198 -7.64 11.36 5.61
C ALA A 198 -6.37 11.20 6.47
N GLU A 199 -5.62 12.27 6.63
CA GLU A 199 -4.50 12.35 7.56
C GLU A 199 -4.95 11.94 8.97
N GLY A 200 -4.14 11.12 9.65
CA GLY A 200 -4.46 10.61 10.98
C GLY A 200 -5.44 9.43 11.01
N ALA A 201 -5.91 8.94 9.87
CA ALA A 201 -6.82 7.78 9.85
C ALA A 201 -6.25 6.56 10.60
N GLY A 202 -4.93 6.31 10.52
CA GLY A 202 -4.28 5.24 11.26
C GLY A 202 -4.38 5.33 12.79
N ALA A 203 -4.69 6.49 13.37
CA ALA A 203 -4.86 6.65 14.81
C ALA A 203 -6.30 6.39 15.31
N LEU A 204 -7.23 6.12 14.42
CA LEU A 204 -8.63 5.87 14.76
C LEU A 204 -8.83 4.47 15.37
N ASP A 205 -9.94 4.32 16.11
CA ASP A 205 -10.44 3.01 16.47
C ASP A 205 -11.01 2.26 15.23
N PRO A 206 -11.24 0.94 15.30
CA PRO A 206 -11.67 0.16 14.13
C PRO A 206 -12.96 0.63 13.47
N ASP A 207 -13.96 1.06 14.23
CA ASP A 207 -15.26 1.49 13.69
C ASP A 207 -15.12 2.83 12.97
N ALA A 208 -14.47 3.81 13.59
CA ALA A 208 -14.18 5.10 12.98
C ALA A 208 -13.23 4.94 11.76
N PHE A 209 -12.30 4.00 11.82
CA PHE A 209 -11.41 3.70 10.70
C PHE A 209 -12.17 3.11 9.51
N LEU A 210 -13.12 2.20 9.73
CA LEU A 210 -13.95 1.65 8.66
C LEU A 210 -14.75 2.76 7.96
N GLU A 211 -15.31 3.72 8.69
CA GLU A 211 -16.00 4.87 8.09
C GLU A 211 -15.04 5.77 7.29
N ALA A 212 -13.83 6.01 7.81
CA ALA A 212 -12.79 6.73 7.08
C ALA A 212 -12.35 5.98 5.81
N ALA A 213 -12.24 4.65 5.87
CA ALA A 213 -11.94 3.81 4.72
C ALA A 213 -13.06 3.86 3.65
N ARG A 214 -14.34 3.82 4.07
CA ARG A 214 -15.48 3.98 3.15
C ARG A 214 -15.43 5.32 2.42
N ALA A 215 -15.26 6.41 3.16
CA ALA A 215 -15.19 7.74 2.58
C ALA A 215 -13.94 7.93 1.70
N GLY A 216 -12.83 7.27 2.03
CA GLY A 216 -11.52 7.48 1.43
C GLY A 216 -11.16 6.55 0.26
N LEU A 217 -11.88 5.46 0.02
CA LEU A 217 -11.61 4.52 -1.07
C LEU A 217 -12.80 4.39 -2.02
N SER A 218 -12.50 4.10 -3.29
CA SER A 218 -13.51 4.05 -4.36
C SER A 218 -14.45 2.84 -4.21
N PRO A 219 -15.60 2.86 -4.92
CA PRO A 219 -16.54 1.73 -5.00
C PRO A 219 -15.89 0.43 -5.50
N TRP A 220 -14.79 0.51 -6.22
CA TRP A 220 -14.00 -0.66 -6.62
C TRP A 220 -13.55 -1.50 -5.42
N PHE A 221 -13.35 -0.86 -4.27
CA PHE A 221 -12.92 -1.49 -3.01
C PHE A 221 -14.05 -1.55 -1.97
N GLY A 222 -15.29 -1.22 -2.33
CA GLY A 222 -16.42 -1.20 -1.41
C GLY A 222 -16.56 0.11 -0.63
N GLY A 223 -15.90 1.19 -1.06
CA GLY A 223 -16.05 2.53 -0.49
C GLY A 223 -16.93 3.46 -1.33
N ASP A 224 -16.89 4.76 -1.00
CA ASP A 224 -17.75 5.79 -1.60
C ASP A 224 -16.94 6.93 -2.24
N PHE A 225 -15.60 6.84 -2.29
CA PHE A 225 -14.75 7.87 -2.84
C PHE A 225 -15.00 8.04 -4.35
N ASP A 226 -15.25 9.27 -4.75
CA ASP A 226 -15.41 9.70 -6.14
C ASP A 226 -14.42 10.83 -6.40
N ALA A 227 -13.46 10.59 -7.31
CA ALA A 227 -12.36 11.53 -7.57
C ALA A 227 -12.85 12.88 -8.12
N GLU A 228 -13.88 12.89 -9.00
CA GLU A 228 -14.41 14.13 -9.56
C GLU A 228 -15.14 14.96 -8.50
N ARG A 229 -15.94 14.29 -7.65
CA ARG A 229 -16.64 14.96 -6.55
C ARG A 229 -15.64 15.49 -5.54
N PHE A 230 -14.58 14.74 -5.25
CA PHE A 230 -13.52 15.14 -4.34
C PHE A 230 -12.80 16.41 -4.85
N GLU A 231 -12.39 16.43 -6.11
CA GLU A 231 -11.77 17.61 -6.76
C GLU A 231 -12.69 18.83 -6.75
N LYS A 232 -13.97 18.66 -7.13
CA LYS A 232 -14.98 19.75 -7.10
C LYS A 232 -15.14 20.34 -5.70
N GLY A 233 -15.09 19.49 -4.65
CA GLY A 233 -15.17 19.94 -3.26
C GLY A 233 -14.00 20.84 -2.84
N LEU A 234 -12.81 20.62 -3.38
CA LEU A 234 -11.62 21.42 -3.10
C LEU A 234 -11.69 22.83 -3.73
N ASN A 235 -12.30 22.93 -4.90
CA ASN A 235 -12.44 24.20 -5.64
C ASN A 235 -13.50 25.15 -5.03
N THR A 236 -14.42 24.63 -4.21
CA THR A 236 -15.46 25.42 -3.53
C THR A 236 -15.01 26.00 -2.19
N GLN A 237 -13.83 25.59 -1.68
CA GLN A 237 -13.28 26.06 -0.40
C GLN A 237 -12.15 27.08 -0.58
N SER A 238 -11.94 27.59 -1.76
CA SER A 238 -10.89 28.55 -2.14
C SER A 238 -11.33 30.00 -2.02
#